data_435e4d05875b5001e3d4d603abefa257
#
_entry.id   435e4d05875b5001e3d4d603abefa257
#
_cell.length_a   1.000
_cell.length_b   1.000
_cell.length_c   1.000
_cell.angle_alpha   90.00
_cell.angle_beta   90.00
_cell.angle_gamma   90.00
#
_symmetry.space_group_name_H-M   'P 1'
#
loop_
_entity.id
_entity.type
_entity.pdbx_description
1 polymer ?
#
loop_
_entity_poly.entity_id
_entity_poly.type
_entity_poly.pdbx_seq_one_letter_code
_entity_poly.pdbx_strand_id
1 'polypeptide(L)'
;VCATKSFTASMASLLMLAFALADKPLNEEAFFTSVEAVLNQKEQVSALAQRYMLAQNLVVLGTGLSYSAALETALKLKEACYINAWGMSSVDFLHGPIAILGHMSPVIIFAPADATLPASLNVIERIKQIGAHVLVVSDNKEALELGDASFELPSNHDLLYPFSEVTFAQLFAFYLARLRNINPDKPRYLSKVTQVEL
;
A
#
# COMPACT_ATOMS: atom_id res chain seq x y z
N VAL A 1 9.41 6.00 -16.19
CA VAL A 1 9.13 6.84 -15.01
C VAL A 1 7.85 6.33 -14.37
N CYS A 2 7.90 6.05 -13.07
CA CYS A 2 6.75 5.54 -12.33
C CYS A 2 5.56 6.51 -12.38
N ALA A 3 4.35 5.99 -12.61
CA ALA A 3 3.11 6.77 -12.61
C ALA A 3 2.63 6.95 -11.16
N THR A 4 2.97 8.06 -10.52
CA THR A 4 2.52 8.40 -9.16
C THR A 4 1.38 9.42 -9.21
N LYS A 5 1.68 10.63 -9.65
CA LYS A 5 0.70 11.72 -9.73
C LYS A 5 -0.51 11.39 -10.62
N SER A 6 -0.30 10.73 -11.77
CA SER A 6 -1.40 10.33 -12.65
C SER A 6 -2.32 9.29 -12.01
N PHE A 7 -1.77 8.36 -11.24
CA PHE A 7 -2.57 7.38 -10.50
C PHE A 7 -3.47 8.06 -9.46
N THR A 8 -2.88 8.88 -8.59
CA THR A 8 -3.67 9.60 -7.56
C THR A 8 -4.68 10.57 -8.15
N ALA A 9 -4.34 11.26 -9.25
CA ALA A 9 -5.27 12.14 -9.95
C ALA A 9 -6.44 11.37 -10.57
N SER A 10 -6.21 10.18 -11.13
CA SER A 10 -7.28 9.32 -11.64
C SER A 10 -8.20 8.84 -10.52
N MET A 11 -7.64 8.43 -9.37
CA MET A 11 -8.44 8.07 -8.20
C MET A 11 -9.30 9.25 -7.72
N ALA A 12 -8.72 10.46 -7.62
CA ALA A 12 -9.45 11.66 -7.20
C ALA A 12 -10.58 12.00 -8.20
N SER A 13 -10.32 11.89 -9.49
CA SER A 13 -11.35 12.12 -10.52
C SER A 13 -12.51 11.13 -10.43
N LEU A 14 -12.22 9.85 -10.16
CA LEU A 14 -13.24 8.82 -9.94
C LEU A 14 -14.04 9.08 -8.67
N LEU A 15 -13.38 9.50 -7.58
CA LEU A 15 -14.04 9.87 -6.34
C LEU A 15 -15.00 11.06 -6.55
N MET A 16 -14.52 12.13 -7.21
CA MET A 16 -15.34 13.30 -7.53
C MET A 16 -16.55 12.91 -8.39
N LEU A 17 -16.36 12.05 -9.39
CA LEU A 17 -17.43 11.54 -10.23
C LEU A 17 -18.46 10.74 -9.43
N ALA A 18 -18.00 9.88 -8.52
CA ALA A 18 -18.89 9.09 -7.67
C ALA A 18 -19.76 9.97 -6.76
N PHE A 19 -19.17 11.01 -6.14
CA PHE A 19 -19.92 11.96 -5.31
C PHE A 19 -20.90 12.80 -6.15
N ALA A 20 -20.51 13.24 -7.35
CA ALA A 20 -21.39 13.96 -8.26
C ALA A 20 -22.58 13.11 -8.73
N LEU A 21 -22.35 11.83 -9.06
CA LEU A 21 -23.44 10.90 -9.44
C LEU A 21 -24.37 10.56 -8.28
N ALA A 22 -23.84 10.58 -7.05
CA ALA A 22 -24.62 10.34 -5.84
C ALA A 22 -25.36 11.61 -5.34
N ASP A 23 -25.18 12.75 -5.99
CA ASP A 23 -25.68 14.07 -5.56
C ASP A 23 -25.28 14.39 -4.10
N LYS A 24 -24.01 14.10 -3.76
CA LYS A 24 -23.43 14.34 -2.43
C LYS A 24 -22.23 15.28 -2.51
N PRO A 25 -22.03 16.18 -1.53
CA PRO A 25 -20.83 17.01 -1.47
C PRO A 25 -19.61 16.16 -1.08
N LEU A 26 -18.51 16.36 -1.77
CA LEU A 26 -17.20 15.83 -1.35
C LEU A 26 -16.60 16.74 -0.27
N ASN A 27 -16.18 16.18 0.84
CA ASN A 27 -15.41 16.92 1.85
C ASN A 27 -13.93 16.98 1.40
N GLU A 28 -13.60 18.05 0.67
CA GLU A 28 -12.24 18.28 0.15
C GLU A 28 -11.22 18.50 1.28
N GLU A 29 -11.60 19.15 2.37
CA GLU A 29 -10.72 19.41 3.51
C GLU A 29 -10.29 18.08 4.17
N ALA A 30 -11.22 17.16 4.41
CA ALA A 30 -10.91 15.83 4.94
C ALA A 30 -9.97 15.04 4.00
N PHE A 31 -10.18 15.17 2.69
CA PHE A 31 -9.31 14.55 1.69
C PHE A 31 -7.87 15.06 1.80
N PHE A 32 -7.65 16.38 1.78
CA PHE A 32 -6.32 16.96 1.87
C PHE A 32 -5.66 16.68 3.22
N THR A 33 -6.39 16.84 4.31
CA THR A 33 -5.89 16.56 5.66
C THR A 33 -5.39 15.12 5.81
N SER A 34 -6.10 14.16 5.23
CA SER A 34 -5.71 12.75 5.29
C SER A 34 -4.40 12.46 4.55
N VAL A 35 -4.21 13.06 3.39
CA VAL A 35 -2.97 12.92 2.63
C VAL A 35 -1.80 13.63 3.33
N GLU A 36 -2.00 14.85 3.81
CA GLU A 36 -0.98 15.62 4.55
C GLU A 36 -0.55 14.91 5.83
N ALA A 37 -1.47 14.29 6.55
CA ALA A 37 -1.15 13.55 7.76
C ALA A 37 -0.14 12.42 7.49
N VAL A 38 -0.25 11.71 6.37
CA VAL A 38 0.73 10.69 5.96
C VAL A 38 2.04 11.32 5.51
N LEU A 39 2.00 12.42 4.74
CA LEU A 39 3.20 13.13 4.30
C LEU A 39 4.02 13.66 5.48
N ASN A 40 3.36 14.09 6.56
CA ASN A 40 4.00 14.57 7.78
C ASN A 40 4.68 13.45 8.59
N GLN A 41 4.39 12.18 8.30
CA GLN A 41 5.01 11.00 8.91
C GLN A 41 6.13 10.40 8.05
N LYS A 42 6.69 11.14 7.10
CA LYS A 42 7.70 10.66 6.14
C LYS A 42 8.95 10.05 6.79
N GLU A 43 9.39 10.55 7.94
CA GLU A 43 10.52 10.00 8.69
C GLU A 43 10.21 8.59 9.22
N GLN A 44 8.99 8.36 9.71
CA GLN A 44 8.55 7.04 10.15
C GLN A 44 8.49 6.06 8.96
N VAL A 45 7.96 6.52 7.83
CA VAL A 45 7.93 5.69 6.59
C VAL A 45 9.36 5.34 6.15
N SER A 46 10.30 6.28 6.21
CA SER A 46 11.70 6.05 5.90
C SER A 46 12.34 5.01 6.83
N ALA A 47 12.06 5.09 8.14
CA ALA A 47 12.56 4.12 9.12
C ALA A 47 11.96 2.72 8.89
N LEU A 48 10.69 2.63 8.53
CA LEU A 48 10.05 1.36 8.17
C LEU A 48 10.69 0.77 6.91
N ALA A 49 10.96 1.58 5.88
CA ALA A 49 11.56 1.11 4.63
C ALA A 49 12.94 0.45 4.85
N GLN A 50 13.72 0.87 5.85
CA GLN A 50 15.00 0.25 6.17
C GLN A 50 14.90 -1.24 6.48
N ARG A 51 13.81 -1.68 7.13
CA ARG A 51 13.58 -3.10 7.48
C ARG A 51 13.46 -4.00 6.24
N TYR A 52 13.11 -3.41 5.09
CA TYR A 52 12.85 -4.13 3.84
C TYR A 52 13.95 -3.94 2.80
N MET A 53 15.06 -3.28 3.15
CA MET A 53 16.14 -2.94 2.21
C MET A 53 16.70 -4.18 1.49
N LEU A 54 16.78 -5.31 2.16
CA LEU A 54 17.31 -6.56 1.61
C LEU A 54 16.23 -7.49 1.02
N ALA A 55 14.96 -7.11 1.09
CA ALA A 55 13.87 -7.93 0.57
C ALA A 55 13.99 -8.12 -0.95
N GLN A 56 13.91 -9.35 -1.41
CA GLN A 56 13.88 -9.69 -2.84
C GLN A 56 12.44 -10.00 -3.30
N ASN A 57 11.63 -10.54 -2.40
CA ASN A 57 10.22 -10.85 -2.60
C ASN A 57 9.41 -10.16 -1.51
N LEU A 58 8.19 -9.75 -1.83
CA LEU A 58 7.28 -9.12 -0.87
C LEU A 58 5.84 -9.34 -1.30
N VAL A 59 4.98 -9.68 -0.36
CA VAL A 59 3.53 -9.78 -0.59
C VAL A 59 2.86 -8.51 -0.05
N VAL A 60 1.94 -7.95 -0.82
CA VAL A 60 1.14 -6.79 -0.42
C VAL A 60 -0.32 -7.16 -0.49
N LEU A 61 -1.02 -7.01 0.62
CA LEU A 61 -2.40 -7.45 0.78
C LEU A 61 -3.33 -6.27 1.09
N GLY A 62 -4.54 -6.34 0.58
CA GLY A 62 -5.62 -5.40 0.88
C GLY A 62 -6.96 -5.99 0.49
N THR A 63 -8.03 -5.61 1.19
CA THR A 63 -9.39 -6.08 0.93
C THR A 63 -10.28 -4.90 0.55
N GLY A 64 -11.31 -5.12 -0.27
CA GLY A 64 -12.22 -4.05 -0.68
C GLY A 64 -11.49 -2.92 -1.42
N LEU A 65 -11.64 -1.68 -0.95
CA LEU A 65 -10.99 -0.51 -1.56
C LEU A 65 -9.48 -0.53 -1.41
N SER A 66 -8.96 -1.08 -0.31
CA SER A 66 -7.51 -1.22 -0.05
C SER A 66 -6.81 -2.17 -1.01
N TYR A 67 -7.57 -3.02 -1.75
CA TYR A 67 -6.98 -3.86 -2.79
C TYR A 67 -6.31 -3.03 -3.88
N SER A 68 -6.87 -1.87 -4.22
CA SER A 68 -6.25 -0.94 -5.18
C SER A 68 -4.90 -0.42 -4.71
N ALA A 69 -4.79 -0.10 -3.42
CA ALA A 69 -3.53 0.32 -2.80
C ALA A 69 -2.50 -0.82 -2.74
N ALA A 70 -2.93 -2.06 -2.50
CA ALA A 70 -2.06 -3.23 -2.53
C ALA A 70 -1.46 -3.46 -3.92
N LEU A 71 -2.26 -3.35 -4.97
CA LEU A 71 -1.80 -3.49 -6.36
C LEU A 71 -0.82 -2.38 -6.75
N GLU A 72 -1.13 -1.13 -6.41
CA GLU A 72 -0.27 0.01 -6.70
C GLU A 72 1.05 -0.07 -5.93
N THR A 73 1.01 -0.48 -4.65
CA THR A 73 2.22 -0.70 -3.84
C THR A 73 3.12 -1.74 -4.49
N ALA A 74 2.56 -2.89 -4.86
CA ALA A 74 3.32 -3.95 -5.51
C ALA A 74 3.92 -3.49 -6.85
N LEU A 75 3.19 -2.67 -7.61
CA LEU A 75 3.69 -2.08 -8.85
C LEU A 75 4.86 -1.14 -8.57
N LYS A 76 4.74 -0.21 -7.62
CA LYS A 76 5.83 0.73 -7.28
C LYS A 76 7.07 0.01 -6.76
N LEU A 77 6.91 -1.05 -5.98
CA LEU A 77 8.03 -1.86 -5.50
C LEU A 77 8.76 -2.58 -6.65
N LYS A 78 8.04 -3.06 -7.66
CA LYS A 78 8.65 -3.63 -8.88
C LYS A 78 9.39 -2.56 -9.69
N GLU A 79 8.73 -1.43 -9.96
CA GLU A 79 9.23 -0.38 -10.84
C GLU A 79 10.42 0.37 -10.24
N ALA A 80 10.33 0.76 -8.96
CA ALA A 80 11.29 1.65 -8.31
C ALA A 80 12.32 0.91 -7.44
N CYS A 81 11.98 -0.26 -6.89
CA CYS A 81 12.84 -0.98 -5.94
C CYS A 81 13.37 -2.30 -6.51
N TYR A 82 12.89 -2.76 -7.66
CA TYR A 82 13.24 -4.03 -8.29
C TYR A 82 13.01 -5.23 -7.38
N ILE A 83 11.93 -5.18 -6.59
CA ILE A 83 11.47 -6.25 -5.72
C ILE A 83 10.38 -7.03 -6.46
N ASN A 84 10.43 -8.36 -6.42
CA ASN A 84 9.36 -9.20 -6.89
C ASN A 84 8.18 -9.12 -5.91
N ALA A 85 7.36 -8.08 -6.05
CA ALA A 85 6.24 -7.80 -5.17
C ALA A 85 4.92 -8.29 -5.77
N TRP A 86 4.08 -8.92 -4.96
CA TRP A 86 2.77 -9.46 -5.34
C TRP A 86 1.67 -8.73 -4.59
N GLY A 87 0.84 -7.97 -5.31
CA GLY A 87 -0.36 -7.34 -4.77
C GLY A 87 -1.56 -8.29 -4.93
N MET A 88 -2.26 -8.58 -3.84
CA MET A 88 -3.40 -9.50 -3.85
C MET A 88 -4.52 -9.06 -2.90
N SER A 89 -5.73 -9.53 -3.17
CA SER A 89 -6.81 -9.51 -2.20
C SER A 89 -6.44 -10.38 -0.99
N SER A 90 -6.60 -9.83 0.21
CA SER A 90 -6.24 -10.54 1.45
C SER A 90 -7.02 -11.85 1.60
N VAL A 91 -8.29 -11.85 1.22
CA VAL A 91 -9.15 -13.03 1.31
C VAL A 91 -8.73 -14.09 0.30
N ASP A 92 -8.51 -13.69 -0.96
CA ASP A 92 -8.11 -14.62 -2.03
C ASP A 92 -6.72 -15.24 -1.75
N PHE A 93 -5.86 -14.49 -1.05
CA PHE A 93 -4.54 -14.97 -0.66
C PHE A 93 -4.59 -16.23 0.20
N LEU A 94 -5.61 -16.37 1.04
CA LEU A 94 -5.79 -17.55 1.90
C LEU A 94 -6.13 -18.83 1.11
N HIS A 95 -6.64 -18.71 -0.12
CA HIS A 95 -7.12 -19.83 -0.93
C HIS A 95 -6.05 -20.47 -1.83
N GLY A 96 -4.81 -20.47 -1.38
CA GLY A 96 -3.70 -21.13 -2.08
C GLY A 96 -2.40 -20.33 -2.06
N PRO A 97 -2.39 -19.06 -2.51
CA PRO A 97 -1.17 -18.24 -2.58
C PRO A 97 -0.42 -18.10 -1.25
N ILE A 98 -1.10 -18.21 -0.11
CA ILE A 98 -0.49 -18.20 1.24
C ILE A 98 0.64 -19.24 1.37
N ALA A 99 0.62 -20.30 0.59
CA ALA A 99 1.63 -21.36 0.60
C ALA A 99 3.04 -20.88 0.18
N ILE A 100 3.17 -19.68 -0.43
CA ILE A 100 4.48 -19.10 -0.77
C ILE A 100 5.19 -18.53 0.46
N LEU A 101 4.48 -18.29 1.57
CA LEU A 101 5.05 -17.74 2.78
C LEU A 101 5.86 -18.77 3.55
N GLY A 102 6.98 -18.34 4.07
CA GLY A 102 7.79 -19.04 5.05
C GLY A 102 8.14 -18.13 6.21
N HIS A 103 8.93 -18.65 7.13
CA HIS A 103 9.43 -17.86 8.25
C HIS A 103 10.13 -16.59 7.78
N MET A 104 9.79 -15.45 8.39
CA MET A 104 10.30 -14.10 8.06
C MET A 104 9.97 -13.61 6.63
N SER A 105 9.08 -14.27 5.88
CA SER A 105 8.59 -13.74 4.60
C SER A 105 7.96 -12.36 4.81
N PRO A 106 8.40 -11.30 4.09
CA PRO A 106 7.89 -9.96 4.30
C PRO A 106 6.50 -9.78 3.67
N VAL A 107 5.56 -9.31 4.48
CA VAL A 107 4.18 -9.01 4.06
C VAL A 107 3.83 -7.60 4.50
N ILE A 108 3.22 -6.81 3.61
CA ILE A 108 2.53 -5.56 3.94
C ILE A 108 1.03 -5.83 3.83
N ILE A 109 0.25 -5.41 4.81
CA ILE A 109 -1.21 -5.51 4.76
C ILE A 109 -1.85 -4.18 5.10
N PHE A 110 -2.76 -3.73 4.23
CA PHE A 110 -3.65 -2.61 4.48
C PHE A 110 -4.92 -3.12 5.14
N ALA A 111 -5.20 -2.63 6.34
CA ALA A 111 -6.31 -3.09 7.18
C ALA A 111 -7.01 -1.91 7.88
N PRO A 112 -7.60 -0.96 7.12
CA PRO A 112 -8.29 0.18 7.72
C PRO A 112 -9.51 -0.25 8.54
N ALA A 113 -10.00 0.66 9.42
CA ALA A 113 -11.16 0.44 10.27
C ALA A 113 -12.47 0.57 9.48
N ASP A 114 -12.60 -0.20 8.40
CA ASP A 114 -13.79 -0.28 7.56
C ASP A 114 -14.52 -1.63 7.72
N ALA A 115 -15.53 -1.88 6.90
CA ALA A 115 -16.31 -3.12 6.92
C ALA A 115 -15.46 -4.39 6.64
N THR A 116 -14.26 -4.26 6.08
CA THR A 116 -13.37 -5.38 5.76
C THR A 116 -12.39 -5.73 6.88
N LEU A 117 -12.31 -4.92 7.94
CA LEU A 117 -11.38 -5.10 9.05
C LEU A 117 -11.43 -6.50 9.68
N PRO A 118 -12.61 -7.09 9.99
CA PRO A 118 -12.63 -8.43 10.61
C PRO A 118 -11.98 -9.51 9.74
N ALA A 119 -12.15 -9.42 8.42
CA ALA A 119 -11.48 -10.34 7.48
C ALA A 119 -9.96 -10.10 7.46
N SER A 120 -9.54 -8.83 7.49
CA SER A 120 -8.11 -8.46 7.52
C SER A 120 -7.42 -8.93 8.80
N LEU A 121 -8.05 -8.82 9.98
CA LEU A 121 -7.54 -9.34 11.26
C LEU A 121 -7.30 -10.85 11.18
N ASN A 122 -8.27 -11.61 10.68
CA ASN A 122 -8.12 -13.06 10.50
C ASN A 122 -6.92 -13.41 9.59
N VAL A 123 -6.74 -12.65 8.50
CA VAL A 123 -5.60 -12.85 7.59
C VAL A 123 -4.28 -12.57 8.29
N ILE A 124 -4.18 -11.47 9.06
CA ILE A 124 -2.97 -11.11 9.81
C ILE A 124 -2.60 -12.24 10.77
N GLU A 125 -3.56 -12.72 11.58
CA GLU A 125 -3.33 -13.80 12.53
C GLU A 125 -2.81 -15.08 11.85
N ARG A 126 -3.40 -15.48 10.72
CA ARG A 126 -2.98 -16.66 9.96
C ARG A 126 -1.57 -16.53 9.41
N ILE A 127 -1.21 -15.37 8.88
CA ILE A 127 0.13 -15.08 8.37
C ILE A 127 1.14 -15.09 9.52
N LYS A 128 0.79 -14.55 10.69
CA LYS A 128 1.62 -14.58 11.90
C LYS A 128 1.88 -16.01 12.39
N GLN A 129 0.90 -16.90 12.31
CA GLN A 129 1.06 -18.32 12.68
C GLN A 129 2.10 -19.04 11.81
N ILE A 130 2.29 -18.62 10.55
CA ILE A 130 3.35 -19.13 9.67
C ILE A 130 4.74 -18.61 10.09
N GLY A 131 4.80 -17.52 10.86
CA GLY A 131 6.02 -16.84 11.24
C GLY A 131 6.52 -15.85 10.19
N ALA A 132 5.68 -15.38 9.28
CA ALA A 132 6.00 -14.30 8.36
C ALA A 132 6.13 -12.97 9.11
N HIS A 133 6.89 -12.02 8.55
CA HIS A 133 7.07 -10.68 9.10
C HIS A 133 6.03 -9.73 8.48
N VAL A 134 5.09 -9.25 9.31
CA VAL A 134 3.94 -8.45 8.84
C VAL A 134 4.11 -6.98 9.22
N LEU A 135 4.09 -6.10 8.21
CA LEU A 135 3.87 -4.67 8.36
C LEU A 135 2.38 -4.39 8.18
N VAL A 136 1.73 -3.94 9.24
CA VAL A 136 0.33 -3.53 9.21
C VAL A 136 0.23 -2.04 9.01
N VAL A 137 -0.58 -1.63 8.03
CA VAL A 137 -0.92 -0.23 7.72
C VAL A 137 -2.40 -0.07 8.01
N SER A 138 -2.75 0.65 9.09
CA SER A 138 -4.12 0.70 9.63
C SER A 138 -4.32 1.94 10.49
N ASP A 139 -5.56 2.31 10.78
CA ASP A 139 -5.96 3.23 11.84
C ASP A 139 -6.61 2.51 13.02
N ASN A 140 -6.74 1.17 12.95
CA ASN A 140 -7.27 0.35 14.02
C ASN A 140 -6.15 -0.17 14.94
N LYS A 141 -6.27 0.07 16.24
CA LYS A 141 -5.24 -0.30 17.23
C LYS A 141 -4.99 -1.81 17.31
N GLU A 142 -6.05 -2.62 17.29
CA GLU A 142 -5.94 -4.07 17.32
C GLU A 142 -5.14 -4.60 16.14
N ALA A 143 -5.43 -4.10 14.93
CA ALA A 143 -4.68 -4.46 13.74
C ALA A 143 -3.20 -4.06 13.85
N LEU A 144 -2.91 -2.85 14.33
CA LEU A 144 -1.53 -2.35 14.50
C LEU A 144 -0.73 -3.20 15.50
N GLU A 145 -1.36 -3.64 16.60
CA GLU A 145 -0.73 -4.46 17.64
C GLU A 145 -0.39 -5.89 17.17
N LEU A 146 -1.10 -6.43 16.18
CA LEU A 146 -0.81 -7.73 15.58
C LEU A 146 0.44 -7.72 14.69
N GLY A 147 0.85 -6.56 14.17
CA GLY A 147 2.00 -6.43 13.27
C GLY A 147 3.36 -6.58 13.96
N ASP A 148 4.38 -7.07 13.23
CA ASP A 148 5.79 -6.98 13.65
C ASP A 148 6.34 -5.57 13.45
N ALA A 149 5.72 -4.83 12.57
CA ALA A 149 5.87 -3.41 12.35
C ALA A 149 4.50 -2.82 12.01
N SER A 150 4.31 -1.55 12.29
CA SER A 150 3.04 -0.88 12.03
C SER A 150 3.23 0.54 11.56
N PHE A 151 2.28 1.00 10.74
CA PHE A 151 2.12 2.40 10.34
C PHE A 151 0.68 2.82 10.61
N GLU A 152 0.51 3.86 11.45
CA GLU A 152 -0.80 4.37 11.79
C GLU A 152 -1.29 5.36 10.72
N LEU A 153 -2.40 5.00 10.07
CA LEU A 153 -3.11 5.89 9.15
C LEU A 153 -3.96 6.91 9.92
N PRO A 154 -4.23 8.08 9.34
CA PRO A 154 -5.29 8.95 9.86
C PRO A 154 -6.64 8.26 9.71
N SER A 155 -7.46 8.28 10.77
CA SER A 155 -8.85 7.83 10.70
C SER A 155 -9.66 8.67 9.72
N ASN A 156 -10.38 8.01 8.82
CA ASN A 156 -11.08 8.63 7.72
C ASN A 156 -12.43 8.00 7.42
N HIS A 157 -13.16 8.63 6.48
CA HIS A 157 -14.26 7.99 5.78
C HIS A 157 -13.72 6.89 4.84
N ASP A 158 -14.40 5.76 4.75
CA ASP A 158 -13.96 4.57 4.01
C ASP A 158 -13.43 4.86 2.59
N LEU A 159 -14.09 5.76 1.86
CA LEU A 159 -13.69 6.14 0.50
C LEU A 159 -12.35 6.92 0.44
N LEU A 160 -11.84 7.41 1.56
CA LEU A 160 -10.60 8.19 1.63
C LEU A 160 -9.39 7.33 2.02
N TYR A 161 -9.58 6.16 2.64
CA TYR A 161 -8.46 5.28 3.00
C TYR A 161 -7.51 4.97 1.83
N PRO A 162 -7.97 4.65 0.61
CA PRO A 162 -7.06 4.38 -0.50
C PRO A 162 -6.07 5.50 -0.80
N PHE A 163 -6.43 6.76 -0.54
CA PHE A 163 -5.52 7.90 -0.76
C PHE A 163 -4.41 7.96 0.28
N SER A 164 -4.73 7.74 1.55
CA SER A 164 -3.74 7.66 2.63
C SER A 164 -2.82 6.45 2.44
N GLU A 165 -3.37 5.30 2.09
CA GLU A 165 -2.65 4.06 1.81
C GLU A 165 -1.69 4.20 0.62
N VAL A 166 -2.16 4.79 -0.48
CA VAL A 166 -1.33 5.03 -1.68
C VAL A 166 -0.25 6.07 -1.40
N THR A 167 -0.54 7.11 -0.59
CA THR A 167 0.46 8.08 -0.17
C THR A 167 1.56 7.41 0.65
N PHE A 168 1.21 6.56 1.61
CA PHE A 168 2.16 5.71 2.32
C PHE A 168 2.99 4.85 1.35
N ALA A 169 2.33 4.14 0.44
CA ALA A 169 2.96 3.25 -0.53
C ALA A 169 4.00 3.95 -1.41
N GLN A 170 3.67 5.14 -1.90
CA GLN A 170 4.56 5.94 -2.75
C GLN A 170 5.78 6.45 -1.96
N LEU A 171 5.58 6.92 -0.73
CA LEU A 171 6.68 7.31 0.16
C LEU A 171 7.56 6.11 0.51
N PHE A 172 6.96 4.99 0.87
CA PHE A 172 7.67 3.76 1.21
C PHE A 172 8.54 3.27 0.04
N ALA A 173 7.98 3.18 -1.16
CA ALA A 173 8.73 2.80 -2.35
C ALA A 173 9.84 3.80 -2.68
N PHE A 174 9.60 5.11 -2.53
CA PHE A 174 10.61 6.15 -2.73
C PHE A 174 11.81 5.98 -1.78
N TYR A 175 11.56 5.87 -0.48
CA TYR A 175 12.63 5.71 0.49
C TYR A 175 13.36 4.38 0.33
N LEU A 176 12.61 3.30 0.07
CA LEU A 176 13.21 1.98 -0.17
C LEU A 176 14.10 1.96 -1.42
N ALA A 177 13.69 2.61 -2.50
CA ALA A 177 14.53 2.78 -3.69
C ALA A 177 15.84 3.51 -3.36
N ARG A 178 15.75 4.62 -2.62
CA ARG A 178 16.93 5.40 -2.18
C ARG A 178 17.87 4.57 -1.32
N LEU A 179 17.35 3.81 -0.36
CA LEU A 179 18.14 2.90 0.50
C LEU A 179 18.83 1.80 -0.30
N ARG A 180 18.23 1.36 -1.40
CA ARG A 180 18.82 0.38 -2.33
C ARG A 180 19.76 0.99 -3.37
N ASN A 181 20.08 2.30 -3.26
CA ASN A 181 20.85 3.07 -4.23
C ASN A 181 20.26 3.06 -5.65
N ILE A 182 18.93 2.99 -5.76
CA ILE A 182 18.21 3.08 -7.02
C ILE A 182 17.66 4.49 -7.18
N ASN A 183 17.78 5.06 -8.37
CA ASN A 183 17.17 6.35 -8.69
C ASN A 183 15.72 6.11 -9.16
N PRO A 184 14.69 6.46 -8.35
CA PRO A 184 13.28 6.23 -8.71
C PRO A 184 12.81 7.08 -9.91
N ASP A 185 13.53 8.17 -10.25
CA ASP A 185 13.20 9.00 -11.41
C ASP A 185 13.69 8.41 -12.72
N LYS A 186 14.64 7.47 -12.65
CA LYS A 186 15.24 6.79 -13.81
C LYS A 186 15.29 5.28 -13.59
N PRO A 187 14.13 4.62 -13.44
CA PRO A 187 14.11 3.17 -13.28
C PRO A 187 14.61 2.48 -14.56
N ARG A 188 15.27 1.34 -14.40
CA ARG A 188 15.81 0.57 -15.54
C ARG A 188 14.67 0.09 -16.43
N TYR A 189 14.88 0.10 -17.75
CA TYR A 189 13.96 -0.40 -18.77
C TYR A 189 12.60 0.32 -18.86
N LEU A 190 12.38 1.40 -18.10
CA LEU A 190 11.15 2.18 -18.16
C LEU A 190 11.40 3.55 -18.81
N SER A 191 10.67 3.85 -19.87
CA SER A 191 10.58 5.16 -20.49
C SER A 191 9.22 5.81 -20.17
N LYS A 192 9.10 7.11 -20.38
CA LYS A 192 7.84 7.82 -20.18
C LYS A 192 6.75 7.39 -21.18
N VAL A 193 7.18 6.94 -22.34
CA VAL A 193 6.31 6.42 -23.41
C VAL A 193 6.88 5.07 -23.81
N THR A 194 6.08 4.02 -23.67
CA THR A 194 6.44 2.70 -24.14
C THR A 194 6.12 2.64 -25.65
N GLN A 195 7.14 2.48 -26.48
CA GLN A 195 6.95 2.16 -27.89
C GLN A 195 6.85 0.63 -28.00
N VAL A 196 5.71 0.15 -28.47
CA VAL A 196 5.52 -1.24 -28.84
C VAL A 196 5.64 -1.30 -30.36
N GLU A 197 6.70 -1.89 -30.87
CA GLU A 197 6.78 -2.28 -32.28
C GLU A 197 5.84 -3.47 -32.48
N LEU A 198 4.84 -3.30 -33.34
CA LEU A 198 3.88 -4.36 -33.72
C LEU A 198 4.45 -5.21 -34.86
#